data_4b4c35ec93a936d183019e025933ac18
#
_entry.id   4b4c35ec93a936d183019e025933ac18
#
_cell.length_a   1.000
_cell.length_b   1.000
_cell.length_c   1.000
_cell.angle_alpha   90.00
_cell.angle_beta   90.00
_cell.angle_gamma   90.00
#
_symmetry.space_group_name_H-M   'P 1'
#
loop_
_entity.id
_entity.type
_entity.pdbx_description
1 polymer ?
#
loop_
_entity_poly.entity_id
_entity_poly.type
_entity_poly.pdbx_seq_one_letter_code
_entity_poly.pdbx_strand_id
1 'polypeptide(L)'
;MFQIMVVDDDRNTRRLLQAVLEADGYKVLTAENGEDALALMDSEYVDLVVLDIMMPKMDGYEFTRTLRETNNNLPVLMVSAKELPSDKKHGFLVGTDDYMTKPIDEEEMLWRIKALL
;
A
#
# COMPACT_ATOMS: atom_id res chain seq x y z
N MET A 1 4.67 -18.15 2.61
CA MET A 1 3.56 -17.23 2.99
C MET A 1 3.97 -15.82 2.65
N PHE A 2 3.12 -15.12 1.89
CA PHE A 2 3.38 -13.74 1.51
C PHE A 2 3.23 -12.78 2.69
N GLN A 3 4.09 -11.78 2.76
CA GLN A 3 4.05 -10.74 3.77
C GLN A 3 3.68 -9.41 3.10
N ILE A 4 2.59 -8.80 3.58
CA ILE A 4 2.05 -7.56 3.03
C ILE A 4 2.25 -6.44 4.05
N MET A 5 2.72 -5.29 3.58
CA MET A 5 2.85 -4.10 4.41
C MET A 5 1.66 -3.18 4.14
N VAL A 6 0.97 -2.76 5.19
CA VAL A 6 -0.11 -1.78 5.12
C VAL A 6 0.42 -0.46 5.66
N VAL A 7 0.39 0.58 4.83
CA VAL A 7 0.86 1.92 5.17
C VAL A 7 -0.31 2.89 5.10
N ASP A 8 -0.75 3.36 6.27
CA ASP A 8 -1.90 4.27 6.39
C ASP A 8 -1.78 4.97 7.75
N ASP A 9 -2.03 6.27 7.80
CA ASP A 9 -1.96 7.02 9.05
C ASP A 9 -3.16 6.80 9.97
N ASP A 10 -4.27 6.28 9.45
CA ASP A 10 -5.45 5.96 10.24
C ASP A 10 -5.32 4.59 10.91
N ARG A 11 -5.27 4.60 12.23
CA ARG A 11 -5.14 3.38 13.03
C ARG A 11 -6.27 2.39 12.78
N ASN A 12 -7.50 2.86 12.65
CA ASN A 12 -8.65 1.98 12.44
C ASN A 12 -8.58 1.30 11.08
N THR A 13 -8.16 2.04 10.06
CA THR A 13 -7.95 1.47 8.72
C THR A 13 -6.85 0.42 8.75
N ARG A 14 -5.72 0.70 9.40
CA ARG A 14 -4.63 -0.29 9.52
C ARG A 14 -5.11 -1.58 10.18
N ARG A 15 -5.86 -1.47 11.28
CA ARG A 15 -6.39 -2.63 12.01
C ARG A 15 -7.36 -3.44 11.15
N LEU A 16 -8.25 -2.75 10.44
CA LEU A 16 -9.22 -3.42 9.57
C LEU A 16 -8.51 -4.18 8.46
N LEU A 17 -7.61 -3.52 7.75
CA LEU A 17 -6.89 -4.16 6.65
C LEU A 17 -6.02 -5.31 7.14
N GLN A 18 -5.37 -5.16 8.28
CA GLN A 18 -4.59 -6.23 8.87
C GLN A 18 -5.46 -7.45 9.15
N ALA A 19 -6.63 -7.26 9.76
CA ALA A 19 -7.54 -8.37 10.08
C ALA A 19 -8.02 -9.08 8.82
N VAL A 20 -8.40 -8.33 7.79
CA VAL A 20 -8.88 -8.88 6.53
C VAL A 20 -7.78 -9.70 5.84
N LEU A 21 -6.58 -9.16 5.78
CA LEU A 21 -5.45 -9.80 5.11
C LEU A 21 -4.98 -11.04 5.87
N GLU A 22 -4.90 -10.96 7.18
CA GLU A 22 -4.51 -12.11 8.01
C GLU A 22 -5.54 -13.25 7.91
N ALA A 23 -6.81 -12.91 7.85
CA ALA A 23 -7.87 -13.90 7.66
C ALA A 23 -7.75 -14.62 6.31
N ASP A 24 -7.15 -13.98 5.31
CA ASP A 24 -6.92 -14.56 3.99
C ASP A 24 -5.55 -15.26 3.86
N GLY A 25 -4.83 -15.41 4.96
CA GLY A 25 -3.60 -16.21 5.04
C GLY A 25 -2.30 -15.43 4.86
N TYR A 26 -2.35 -14.11 4.81
CA TYR A 26 -1.14 -13.29 4.68
C TYR A 26 -0.55 -12.92 6.03
N LYS A 27 0.76 -12.73 6.08
CA LYS A 27 1.41 -12.03 7.20
C LYS A 27 1.32 -10.54 6.91
N VAL A 28 1.15 -9.73 7.95
CA VAL A 28 0.97 -8.29 7.78
C VAL A 28 1.91 -7.50 8.67
N LEU A 29 2.59 -6.54 8.06
CA LEU A 29 3.31 -5.47 8.74
C LEU A 29 2.52 -4.18 8.57
N THR A 30 2.57 -3.30 9.54
CA THR A 30 1.89 -2.01 9.47
C THR A 30 2.85 -0.86 9.71
N ALA A 31 2.60 0.27 9.06
CA ALA A 31 3.35 1.51 9.26
C ALA A 31 2.39 2.69 9.19
N GLU A 32 2.70 3.76 9.93
CA GLU A 32 1.84 4.95 10.01
C GLU A 32 2.12 5.97 8.92
N ASN A 33 3.28 5.88 8.30
CA ASN A 33 3.72 6.83 7.28
C ASN A 33 4.82 6.21 6.41
N GLY A 34 5.19 6.91 5.35
CA GLY A 34 6.19 6.41 4.41
C GLY A 34 7.58 6.25 5.00
N GLU A 35 7.98 7.14 5.91
CA GLU A 35 9.30 7.04 6.54
C GLU A 35 9.43 5.79 7.38
N ASP A 36 8.42 5.50 8.20
CA ASP A 36 8.39 4.29 9.02
C ASP A 36 8.34 3.04 8.16
N ALA A 37 7.59 3.09 7.05
CA ALA A 37 7.53 1.98 6.11
C ALA A 37 8.89 1.67 5.50
N LEU A 38 9.61 2.69 5.05
CA LEU A 38 10.95 2.50 4.49
C LEU A 38 11.91 1.94 5.53
N ALA A 39 11.83 2.39 6.77
CA ALA A 39 12.66 1.87 7.86
C ALA A 39 12.39 0.39 8.13
N LEU A 40 11.13 -0.03 8.12
CA LEU A 40 10.76 -1.43 8.27
C LEU A 40 11.31 -2.29 7.14
N MET A 41 11.34 -1.77 5.92
CA MET A 41 11.83 -2.51 4.77
C MET A 41 13.34 -2.79 4.82
N ASP A 42 14.08 -2.09 5.65
CA ASP A 42 15.51 -2.36 5.83
C ASP A 42 15.74 -3.69 6.58
N SER A 43 14.78 -4.12 7.39
CA SER A 43 14.93 -5.32 8.22
C SER A 43 13.90 -6.42 7.93
N GLU A 44 12.84 -6.09 7.20
CA GLU A 44 11.73 -7.01 6.94
C GLU A 44 11.54 -7.22 5.45
N TYR A 45 11.26 -8.46 5.07
CA TYR A 45 10.92 -8.78 3.69
C TYR A 45 9.46 -8.45 3.41
N VAL A 46 9.20 -7.79 2.29
CA VAL A 46 7.84 -7.39 1.91
C VAL A 46 7.56 -7.85 0.48
N ASP A 47 6.43 -8.52 0.28
CA ASP A 47 6.01 -9.02 -1.03
C ASP A 47 5.09 -8.04 -1.77
N LEU A 48 4.38 -7.18 -1.04
CA LEU A 48 3.45 -6.20 -1.60
C LEU A 48 3.15 -5.12 -0.57
N VAL A 49 2.94 -3.89 -1.04
CA VAL A 49 2.55 -2.76 -0.18
C VAL A 49 1.14 -2.30 -0.54
N VAL A 50 0.28 -2.19 0.47
CA VAL A 50 -1.01 -1.49 0.38
C VAL A 50 -0.79 -0.11 1.00
N LEU A 51 -0.99 0.93 0.22
CA LEU A 51 -0.47 2.27 0.52
C LEU A 51 -1.55 3.34 0.40
N ASP A 52 -1.80 4.06 1.49
CA ASP A 52 -2.61 5.28 1.44
C ASP A 52 -1.78 6.43 0.87
N ILE A 53 -2.41 7.33 0.13
CA ILE A 53 -1.73 8.50 -0.44
C ILE A 53 -1.62 9.62 0.58
N MET A 54 -2.71 9.90 1.31
CA MET A 54 -2.81 11.04 2.20
C MET A 54 -2.23 10.73 3.58
N MET A 55 -0.92 10.88 3.72
CA MET A 55 -0.21 10.62 4.97
C MET A 55 0.69 11.81 5.34
N PRO A 56 0.92 12.03 6.65
CA PRO A 56 1.89 13.02 7.09
C PRO A 56 3.33 12.59 6.77
N LYS A 57 4.26 13.51 6.82
CA LYS A 57 5.71 13.35 6.59
C LYS A 57 6.04 13.00 5.16
N MET A 58 5.69 11.81 4.69
CA MET A 58 5.93 11.37 3.33
C MET A 58 4.62 10.77 2.80
N ASP A 59 4.03 11.39 1.78
CA ASP A 59 2.79 10.91 1.18
C ASP A 59 3.03 9.67 0.30
N GLY A 60 1.93 9.05 -0.16
CA GLY A 60 2.00 7.82 -0.94
C GLY A 60 2.73 7.97 -2.27
N TYR A 61 2.61 9.12 -2.93
CA TYR A 61 3.30 9.36 -4.19
C TYR A 61 4.81 9.44 -3.97
N GLU A 62 5.24 10.18 -2.96
CA GLU A 62 6.64 10.32 -2.63
C GLU A 62 7.25 8.99 -2.18
N PHE A 63 6.54 8.25 -1.35
CA PHE A 63 6.96 6.91 -0.94
C PHE A 63 7.17 5.99 -2.14
N THR A 64 6.22 5.95 -3.06
CA THR A 64 6.30 5.08 -4.25
C THR A 64 7.47 5.49 -5.14
N ARG A 65 7.67 6.78 -5.34
CA ARG A 65 8.80 7.28 -6.13
C ARG A 65 10.13 6.85 -5.51
N THR A 66 10.28 7.02 -4.19
CA THR A 66 11.49 6.63 -3.47
C THR A 66 11.71 5.11 -3.55
N LEU A 67 10.65 4.34 -3.38
CA LEU A 67 10.71 2.89 -3.47
C LEU A 67 11.20 2.44 -4.85
N ARG A 68 10.72 3.05 -5.91
CA ARG A 68 11.10 2.67 -7.28
C ARG A 68 12.57 2.96 -7.59
N GLU A 69 13.20 3.88 -6.89
CA GLU A 69 14.62 4.15 -7.02
C GLU A 69 15.47 2.99 -6.51
N THR A 70 14.97 2.22 -5.54
CA THR A 70 15.71 1.16 -4.87
C THR A 70 15.16 -0.25 -5.16
N ASN A 71 13.87 -0.37 -5.47
CA ASN A 71 13.24 -1.64 -5.75
C ASN A 71 12.13 -1.44 -6.80
N ASN A 72 12.43 -1.79 -8.05
CA ASN A 72 11.52 -1.58 -9.17
C ASN A 72 10.38 -2.59 -9.25
N ASN A 73 10.50 -3.71 -8.56
CA ASN A 73 9.60 -4.85 -8.77
C ASN A 73 8.58 -5.06 -7.66
N LEU A 74 8.71 -4.37 -6.54
CA LEU A 74 7.79 -4.56 -5.42
C LEU A 74 6.40 -4.05 -5.80
N PRO A 75 5.37 -4.91 -5.80
CA PRO A 75 4.01 -4.47 -6.13
C PRO A 75 3.49 -3.45 -5.12
N VAL A 76 2.89 -2.39 -5.63
CA VAL A 76 2.26 -1.34 -4.84
C VAL A 76 0.82 -1.17 -5.26
N LEU A 77 -0.10 -1.34 -4.31
CA LEU A 77 -1.51 -1.04 -4.47
C LEU A 77 -1.81 0.24 -3.70
N MET A 78 -2.06 1.33 -4.40
CA MET A 78 -2.49 2.58 -3.78
C MET A 78 -3.97 2.53 -3.44
N VAL A 79 -4.33 3.02 -2.26
CA VAL A 79 -5.72 3.11 -1.80
C VAL A 79 -5.95 4.51 -1.27
N SER A 80 -6.91 5.25 -1.83
CA SER A 80 -7.10 6.64 -1.44
C SER A 80 -8.55 7.09 -1.63
N ALA A 81 -8.93 8.16 -0.91
CA ALA A 81 -10.20 8.84 -1.13
C ALA A 81 -10.22 9.65 -2.45
N LYS A 82 -9.08 9.82 -3.10
CA LYS A 82 -8.99 10.57 -4.35
C LYS A 82 -9.50 9.73 -5.52
N GLU A 83 -10.54 10.21 -6.17
CA GLU A 83 -11.24 9.48 -7.22
C GLU A 83 -11.03 10.02 -8.63
N LEU A 84 -10.53 11.25 -8.76
CA LEU A 84 -10.42 11.90 -10.07
C LEU A 84 -9.43 11.15 -10.97
N PRO A 85 -9.70 11.06 -12.29
CA PRO A 85 -8.76 10.42 -13.22
C PRO A 85 -7.34 10.97 -13.17
N SER A 86 -7.19 12.28 -12.89
CA SER A 86 -5.88 12.92 -12.75
C SER A 86 -5.10 12.38 -11.55
N ASP A 87 -5.78 12.03 -10.46
CA ASP A 87 -5.15 11.45 -9.28
C ASP A 87 -4.65 10.04 -9.56
N LYS A 88 -5.46 9.24 -10.24
CA LYS A 88 -5.07 7.89 -10.66
C LYS A 88 -3.89 7.93 -11.61
N LYS A 89 -3.93 8.86 -12.58
CA LYS A 89 -2.82 9.04 -13.51
C LYS A 89 -1.53 9.37 -12.79
N HIS A 90 -1.59 10.27 -11.80
CA HIS A 90 -0.42 10.61 -10.99
C HIS A 90 0.14 9.38 -10.29
N GLY A 91 -0.73 8.54 -9.69
CA GLY A 91 -0.30 7.31 -9.05
C GLY A 91 0.45 6.39 -10.00
N PHE A 92 -0.09 6.15 -11.19
CA PHE A 92 0.58 5.31 -12.18
C PHE A 92 1.88 5.93 -12.69
N LEU A 93 1.94 7.25 -12.85
CA LEU A 93 3.16 7.93 -13.29
C LEU A 93 4.30 7.83 -12.28
N VAL A 94 4.02 7.77 -10.98
CA VAL A 94 5.07 7.56 -9.97
C VAL A 94 5.40 6.08 -9.77
N GLY A 95 4.65 5.17 -10.38
CA GLY A 95 5.00 3.76 -10.44
C GLY A 95 4.16 2.80 -9.61
N THR A 96 2.91 3.18 -9.24
CA THR A 96 2.00 2.21 -8.62
C THR A 96 1.59 1.15 -9.64
N ASP A 97 1.34 -0.07 -9.14
CA ASP A 97 0.90 -1.18 -9.99
C ASP A 97 -0.62 -1.20 -10.13
N ASP A 98 -1.33 -0.70 -9.13
CA ASP A 98 -2.79 -0.65 -9.15
C ASP A 98 -3.28 0.47 -8.22
N TYR A 99 -4.56 0.80 -8.30
CA TYR A 99 -5.15 1.92 -7.57
C TYR A 99 -6.60 1.62 -7.22
N MET A 100 -6.94 1.77 -5.93
CA MET A 100 -8.31 1.63 -5.45
C MET A 100 -8.77 2.91 -4.78
N THR A 101 -10.06 3.20 -4.87
CA THR A 101 -10.66 4.34 -4.15
C THR A 101 -11.33 3.85 -2.86
N LYS A 102 -11.28 4.69 -1.83
CA LYS A 102 -12.02 4.47 -0.59
C LYS A 102 -13.49 4.87 -0.77
N PRO A 103 -14.44 4.22 -0.09
CA PRO A 103 -14.24 3.15 0.90
C PRO A 103 -13.77 1.85 0.26
N ILE A 104 -12.93 1.10 0.98
CA ILE A 104 -12.34 -0.11 0.45
C ILE A 104 -13.37 -1.24 0.42
N ASP A 105 -13.57 -1.81 -0.76
CA ASP A 105 -14.26 -3.10 -0.88
C ASP A 105 -13.25 -4.19 -0.56
N GLU A 106 -13.46 -4.90 0.54
CA GLU A 106 -12.52 -5.90 1.03
C GLU A 106 -12.28 -7.02 0.02
N GLU A 107 -13.33 -7.49 -0.61
CA GLU A 107 -13.24 -8.56 -1.61
C GLU A 107 -12.47 -8.10 -2.84
N GLU A 108 -12.76 -6.89 -3.33
CA GLU A 108 -12.03 -6.32 -4.46
C GLU A 108 -10.55 -6.16 -4.14
N MET A 109 -10.22 -5.70 -2.94
CA MET A 109 -8.83 -5.57 -2.51
C MET A 109 -8.10 -6.92 -2.56
N LEU A 110 -8.75 -7.98 -2.08
CA LEU A 110 -8.15 -9.31 -2.09
C LEU A 110 -7.92 -9.83 -3.50
N TRP A 111 -8.84 -9.56 -4.44
CA TRP A 111 -8.64 -9.95 -5.84
C TRP A 111 -7.43 -9.23 -6.44
N ARG A 112 -7.34 -7.92 -6.21
CA ARG A 112 -6.25 -7.10 -6.77
C ARG A 112 -4.90 -7.53 -6.20
N ILE A 113 -4.84 -7.82 -4.92
CA ILE A 113 -3.63 -8.33 -4.27
C ILE A 113 -3.20 -9.65 -4.89
N LYS A 114 -4.12 -10.59 -5.06
CA LYS A 114 -3.81 -11.88 -5.68
C LYS A 114 -3.30 -11.72 -7.11
N ALA A 115 -3.85 -10.78 -7.85
CA ALA A 115 -3.40 -10.52 -9.22
C ALA A 115 -1.99 -9.94 -9.27
N LEU A 116 -1.57 -9.20 -8.25
CA LEU A 116 -0.26 -8.57 -8.18
C LEU A 116 0.83 -9.52 -7.63
N LEU A 117 0.43 -10.48 -6.82
CA LEU A 117 1.35 -11.49 -6.30
C LEU A 117 1.52 -12.63 -7.32
#